data_2b889021f5d1b24b658ed86bf16f47b8
#
_entry.id   2b889021f5d1b24b658ed86bf16f47b8
#
_cell.length_a   1.000
_cell.length_b   1.000
_cell.length_c   1.000
_cell.angle_alpha   90.00
_cell.angle_beta   90.00
_cell.angle_gamma   90.00
#
_symmetry.space_group_name_H-M   'P 1'
#
loop_
_entity.id
_entity.type
_entity.pdbx_description
1 polymer ?
#
loop_
_entity_poly.entity_id
_entity_poly.type
_entity_poly.pdbx_seq_one_letter_code
_entity_poly.pdbx_strand_id
1 'polypeptide(L)'
;MKAILHRXFGGPXVLXVSNNVEMPKIEKDEVLIKVHAAGINRPDILQRSGGYPPPPGASKILGLEVSGEIVDVGEDXNKNLLXTKVCALVPGGGYAEFVKCHTSTILPIPKGISIXDACTIPETFFTVWTNLFDQANLKRGETLLVHGGASGIGLTAISIAVAMHIKCIATVGSDEKYKYLQGLGLERVINYNIDDFEMIIKNEFKGVDVILDMVGGDYFQKNINILTRLGRLLNIAYLKGSKVEVNLLPIMLKRLTISGSTLRIRSNDEKKIIADNLKKHVWPLIESKNIKLHIDQRFDFSNVQKAHQYMENNKNIGKLLLKF
;
A
#
# COMPACT_ATOMS: atom_id res chain seq x y z
N MET A 1 0.74 -22.73 16.40
CA MET A 1 -0.29 -21.89 15.79
C MET A 1 -0.48 -22.24 14.33
N LYS A 2 -1.61 -21.85 13.75
CA LYS A 2 -1.82 -21.93 12.30
C LYS A 2 -1.11 -20.80 11.59
N ALA A 3 -0.52 -21.10 10.44
CA ALA A 3 0.05 -20.08 9.58
C ALA A 3 0.09 -20.59 8.15
N ILE A 4 0.22 -19.66 7.23
CA ILE A 4 0.40 -20.00 5.82
C ILE A 4 1.89 -19.99 5.53
N LEU A 5 2.41 -21.11 5.02
CA LEU A 5 3.83 -21.27 4.71
C LEU A 5 4.00 -21.47 3.22
N HIS A 6 5.22 -21.20 2.71
CA HIS A 6 5.62 -21.64 1.37
C HIS A 6 6.99 -22.28 1.47
N ARG A 7 7.09 -23.49 0.98
CA ARG A 7 8.35 -24.26 1.06
C ARG A 7 9.25 -24.07 -0.14
N UNK A 8 8.64 -23.59 -1.11
CA UNK A 8 9.34 -23.30 -2.28
C UNK A 8 8.89 -21.96 -2.70
N PHE A 9 9.75 -21.54 -3.68
CA PHE A 9 9.31 -20.36 -4.39
C PHE A 9 8.51 -20.78 -5.62
N GLY A 10 7.55 -19.94 -6.00
CA GLY A 10 6.77 -20.26 -7.18
C GLY A 10 5.44 -19.57 -7.19
N GLY A 11 4.49 -20.12 -7.92
CA GLY A 11 3.12 -19.61 -8.00
C GLY A 11 2.30 -19.94 -6.76
N PRO A 12 1.00 -19.61 -6.78
CA PRO A 12 0.13 -19.84 -5.60
C PRO A 12 0.10 -21.25 -5.04
N UNK A 13 0.34 -21.99 -5.63
CA UNK A 13 0.37 -23.32 -5.32
C UNK A 13 1.32 -23.72 -4.27
N VAL A 14 2.33 -22.90 -4.13
CA VAL A 14 3.30 -23.25 -3.08
C VAL A 14 2.79 -22.92 -1.67
N LEU A 15 1.68 -22.21 -1.56
CA LEU A 15 1.15 -21.80 -0.26
C LEU A 15 0.35 -22.91 0.40
N UNK A 16 0.62 -23.08 1.57
CA UNK A 16 -0.02 -24.10 2.34
C UNK A 16 -0.30 -23.64 3.75
N VAL A 17 -1.38 -24.23 4.27
CA VAL A 17 -1.68 -23.99 5.70
C VAL A 17 -1.00 -25.04 6.56
N SER A 18 -0.33 -24.60 7.62
CA SER A 18 0.27 -25.47 8.63
C SER A 18 -0.33 -25.16 9.99
N ASN A 19 -0.59 -26.21 10.79
CA ASN A 19 -1.16 -26.06 12.13
C ASN A 19 -0.11 -26.06 13.23
N ASN A 20 1.14 -26.34 12.92
CA ASN A 20 2.18 -26.59 13.92
C ASN A 20 3.33 -25.60 13.85
N VAL A 21 3.01 -24.34 13.54
CA VAL A 21 4.04 -23.32 13.46
C VAL A 21 4.29 -22.75 14.84
N GLU A 22 5.56 -22.49 15.15
CA GLU A 22 5.96 -21.95 16.44
C GLU A 22 5.39 -20.55 16.65
N MET A 23 4.93 -20.28 17.89
CA MET A 23 4.44 -18.94 18.24
C MET A 23 5.58 -17.93 18.20
N PRO A 24 5.33 -16.71 17.71
CA PRO A 24 6.38 -15.68 17.80
C PRO A 24 6.70 -15.35 19.25
N LYS A 25 7.95 -15.05 19.53
CA LYS A 25 8.40 -14.60 20.84
C LYS A 25 8.61 -13.09 20.78
N ILE A 26 7.92 -12.34 21.65
CA ILE A 26 8.00 -10.89 21.62
C ILE A 26 9.22 -10.38 22.39
N GLU A 27 9.77 -9.28 21.89
CA GLU A 27 10.80 -8.53 22.59
C GLU A 27 10.15 -7.53 23.54
N LYS A 28 10.97 -6.88 24.35
CA LYS A 28 10.48 -6.00 25.42
C LYS A 28 9.66 -4.81 24.90
N ASP A 29 9.88 -4.39 23.66
CA ASP A 29 9.19 -3.26 23.04
C ASP A 29 8.19 -3.69 21.97
N GLU A 30 7.77 -4.96 22.00
CA GLU A 30 6.86 -5.53 21.03
C GLU A 30 5.58 -5.98 21.72
N VAL A 31 4.54 -6.19 20.90
CA VAL A 31 3.30 -6.80 21.33
C VAL A 31 3.05 -8.05 20.50
N LEU A 32 2.19 -8.93 21.02
CA LEU A 32 1.68 -10.08 20.27
C LEU A 32 0.24 -9.79 19.90
N ILE A 33 -0.06 -9.88 18.61
CA ILE A 33 -1.41 -9.63 18.10
C ILE A 33 -2.03 -10.96 17.70
N LYS A 34 -3.24 -11.25 18.20
CA LYS A 34 -4.06 -12.33 17.67
C LYS A 34 -4.73 -11.79 16.42
N VAL A 35 -4.38 -12.35 15.27
CA VAL A 35 -4.78 -11.83 13.97
C VAL A 35 -6.22 -12.20 13.66
N HIS A 36 -7.05 -11.19 13.36
CA HIS A 36 -8.39 -11.41 12.82
C HIS A 36 -8.35 -11.42 11.29
N ALA A 37 -7.52 -10.58 10.70
CA ALA A 37 -7.40 -10.54 9.26
C ALA A 37 -6.05 -9.96 8.86
N ALA A 38 -5.59 -10.34 7.67
CA ALA A 38 -4.34 -9.85 7.08
C ALA A 38 -4.63 -9.34 5.68
N GLY A 39 -4.04 -8.21 5.32
CA GLY A 39 -4.15 -7.68 3.97
C GLY A 39 -3.18 -8.37 3.02
N ILE A 40 -3.55 -8.41 1.75
CA ILE A 40 -2.70 -8.98 0.70
C ILE A 40 -2.09 -7.84 -0.10
N ASN A 41 -0.81 -7.92 -0.35
CA ASN A 41 -0.08 -6.88 -1.07
C ASN A 41 0.83 -7.49 -2.13
N ARG A 42 1.16 -6.71 -3.15
CA ARG A 42 2.03 -7.18 -4.22
C ARG A 42 3.36 -7.73 -3.70
N PRO A 43 4.00 -7.12 -2.69
CA PRO A 43 5.23 -7.72 -2.13
C PRO A 43 5.04 -9.13 -1.60
N ASP A 44 3.86 -9.53 -1.14
CA ASP A 44 3.62 -10.91 -0.73
C ASP A 44 3.82 -11.87 -1.90
N ILE A 45 3.30 -11.49 -3.06
CA ILE A 45 3.44 -12.29 -4.27
C ILE A 45 4.91 -12.35 -4.71
N LEU A 46 5.61 -11.21 -4.64
CA LEU A 46 7.01 -11.15 -5.02
C LEU A 46 7.87 -11.98 -4.07
N GLN A 47 7.62 -11.93 -2.77
CA GLN A 47 8.35 -12.74 -1.81
C GLN A 47 8.06 -14.23 -2.02
N ARG A 48 6.79 -14.58 -2.22
CA ARG A 48 6.42 -15.97 -2.51
C ARG A 48 7.15 -16.51 -3.75
N SER A 49 7.34 -15.66 -4.75
CA SER A 49 8.00 -16.03 -6.01
C SER A 49 9.52 -16.03 -5.92
N GLY A 50 10.09 -15.51 -4.85
CA GLY A 50 11.54 -15.45 -4.66
C GLY A 50 12.19 -14.14 -5.04
N GLY A 51 11.41 -13.15 -5.47
CA GLY A 51 11.94 -11.89 -5.97
C GLY A 51 12.04 -10.76 -4.94
N TYR A 52 11.65 -11.01 -3.71
CA TYR A 52 11.65 -9.97 -2.69
C TYR A 52 11.89 -10.60 -1.32
N PRO A 53 13.17 -10.86 -0.98
CA PRO A 53 13.45 -11.55 0.28
C PRO A 53 13.10 -10.69 1.49
N PRO A 54 12.68 -11.32 2.59
CA PRO A 54 12.40 -10.54 3.81
C PRO A 54 13.68 -9.91 4.35
N PRO A 55 13.57 -8.76 5.02
CA PRO A 55 14.76 -8.16 5.64
C PRO A 55 15.35 -9.08 6.72
N PRO A 56 16.63 -8.91 7.05
CA PRO A 56 17.21 -9.70 8.11
C PRO A 56 16.41 -9.59 9.41
N GLY A 57 16.14 -10.73 10.04
CA GLY A 57 15.40 -10.78 11.29
C GLY A 57 13.88 -10.80 11.16
N ALA A 58 13.35 -10.52 9.97
CA ALA A 58 11.90 -10.57 9.77
C ALA A 58 11.44 -12.01 9.58
N SER A 59 10.18 -12.26 9.93
CA SER A 59 9.56 -13.56 9.70
C SER A 59 9.59 -13.91 8.21
N LYS A 60 9.79 -15.18 7.92
CA LYS A 60 9.69 -15.68 6.54
C LYS A 60 8.25 -15.91 6.11
N ILE A 61 7.33 -15.91 7.06
CA ILE A 61 5.89 -15.97 6.75
C ILE A 61 5.49 -14.67 6.08
N LEU A 62 4.67 -14.78 5.05
CA LEU A 62 4.19 -13.61 4.32
C LEU A 62 3.27 -12.75 5.18
N GLY A 63 2.97 -11.56 4.70
CA GLY A 63 1.98 -10.67 5.30
C GLY A 63 2.62 -9.48 5.98
N LEU A 64 2.28 -8.30 5.49
CA LEU A 64 2.88 -7.04 5.91
C LEU A 64 1.93 -6.16 6.71
N GLU A 65 0.67 -6.56 6.84
CA GLU A 65 -0.33 -5.79 7.59
C GLU A 65 -1.39 -6.72 8.15
N VAL A 66 -1.85 -6.37 9.33
CA VAL A 66 -2.87 -7.17 10.03
C VAL A 66 -3.80 -6.26 10.81
N SER A 67 -4.92 -6.83 11.23
CA SER A 67 -5.73 -6.27 12.30
C SER A 67 -6.09 -7.38 13.27
N GLY A 68 -6.28 -7.02 14.52
CA GLY A 68 -6.58 -8.01 15.54
C GLY A 68 -6.53 -7.41 16.93
N GLU A 69 -6.33 -8.29 17.89
CA GLU A 69 -6.36 -7.92 19.30
C GLU A 69 -5.00 -8.19 19.93
N ILE A 70 -4.50 -7.24 20.72
CA ILE A 70 -3.26 -7.43 21.44
C ILE A 70 -3.49 -8.38 22.60
N VAL A 71 -2.76 -9.49 22.62
CA VAL A 71 -2.93 -10.55 23.64
C VAL A 71 -1.72 -10.68 24.56
N ASP A 72 -0.62 -10.02 24.25
CA ASP A 72 0.54 -9.99 25.13
C ASP A 72 1.35 -8.73 24.82
N VAL A 73 2.04 -8.19 25.82
CA VAL A 73 2.85 -7.00 25.66
C VAL A 73 4.23 -7.22 26.29
N GLY A 74 5.25 -6.67 25.65
CA GLY A 74 6.59 -6.72 26.18
C GLY A 74 6.75 -5.88 27.44
N GLU A 75 7.82 -6.11 28.19
CA GLU A 75 7.97 -5.47 29.50
C GLU A 75 8.11 -3.95 29.43
N ASP A 76 8.56 -3.39 28.34
CA ASP A 76 8.64 -1.92 28.16
C ASP A 76 7.33 -1.31 27.65
N UNK A 77 6.39 -2.00 27.13
CA UNK A 77 5.19 -1.56 26.60
C UNK A 77 4.24 -1.27 27.69
N ASN A 78 3.30 -0.43 27.39
CA ASN A 78 2.26 -0.05 28.35
C ASN A 78 1.26 -1.21 28.47
N LYS A 79 1.04 -1.70 29.68
CA LYS A 79 0.14 -2.83 29.91
C LYS A 79 -1.31 -2.53 29.52
N ASN A 80 -1.68 -1.27 29.44
CA ASN A 80 -3.02 -0.88 28.98
C ASN A 80 -3.27 -1.24 27.51
N LEU A 81 -2.24 -1.61 26.77
CA LEU A 81 -2.40 -2.09 25.39
C LEU A 81 -3.08 -3.46 25.33
N LEU A 82 -2.99 -4.26 26.41
CA LEU A 82 -3.66 -5.57 26.41
C LEU A 82 -5.17 -5.38 26.16
N UNK A 83 -5.59 -6.24 25.08
CA UNK A 83 -6.92 -6.28 24.79
C UNK A 83 -7.45 -5.25 23.93
N THR A 84 -6.55 -4.47 23.53
CA THR A 84 -7.01 -3.44 22.58
C THR A 84 -7.05 -3.99 21.15
N LYS A 85 -7.98 -3.46 20.38
CA LYS A 85 -8.13 -3.84 18.97
C LYS A 85 -7.37 -2.84 18.11
N VAL A 86 -6.51 -3.36 17.23
CA VAL A 86 -5.55 -2.53 16.48
C VAL A 86 -5.43 -3.01 15.05
N CYS A 87 -4.88 -2.14 14.20
CA CYS A 87 -4.26 -2.56 12.95
C CYS A 87 -2.79 -2.21 13.01
N ALA A 88 -1.98 -2.91 12.22
CA ALA A 88 -0.54 -2.77 12.35
C ALA A 88 0.18 -3.09 11.06
N LEU A 89 1.27 -2.36 10.84
CA LEU A 89 2.23 -2.66 9.79
C LEU A 89 3.29 -3.57 10.39
N VAL A 90 3.57 -4.70 9.74
CA VAL A 90 4.56 -5.65 10.24
C VAL A 90 5.56 -5.96 9.13
N PRO A 91 6.82 -6.29 9.49
CA PRO A 91 7.81 -6.58 8.45
C PRO A 91 7.70 -7.97 7.87
N GLY A 92 6.76 -8.78 8.33
CA GLY A 92 6.48 -10.13 7.89
C GLY A 92 5.65 -10.81 8.95
N GLY A 93 5.13 -11.99 8.63
CA GLY A 93 4.44 -12.82 9.62
C GLY A 93 2.94 -12.65 9.68
N GLY A 94 2.37 -11.77 8.87
CA GLY A 94 0.94 -11.46 9.00
C GLY A 94 -0.01 -12.58 8.62
N TYR A 95 0.42 -13.52 7.81
CA TYR A 95 -0.43 -14.64 7.39
C TYR A 95 -0.40 -15.76 8.45
N ALA A 96 -0.75 -15.44 9.66
CA ALA A 96 -0.70 -16.38 10.78
C ALA A 96 -1.71 -16.00 11.84
N GLU A 97 -2.03 -16.95 12.73
CA GLU A 97 -2.94 -16.68 13.85
C GLU A 97 -2.41 -15.62 14.80
N PHE A 98 -1.10 -15.52 14.94
CA PHE A 98 -0.45 -14.58 15.84
C PHE A 98 0.76 -13.97 15.15
N VAL A 99 0.98 -12.69 15.40
CA VAL A 99 2.14 -11.99 14.84
C VAL A 99 2.68 -11.02 15.90
N LYS A 100 4.01 -10.87 15.94
CA LYS A 100 4.61 -9.86 16.81
C LYS A 100 4.77 -8.55 16.05
N CYS A 101 4.72 -7.46 16.79
CA CYS A 101 4.78 -6.13 16.19
C CYS A 101 5.44 -5.16 17.14
N HIS A 102 6.38 -4.37 16.64
CA HIS A 102 6.92 -3.26 17.41
C HIS A 102 5.82 -2.21 17.62
N THR A 103 5.82 -1.56 18.78
CA THR A 103 4.74 -0.62 19.10
C THR A 103 4.69 0.59 18.17
N SER A 104 5.79 0.92 17.49
CA SER A 104 5.84 2.07 16.59
C SER A 104 4.83 2.02 15.45
N THR A 105 4.41 0.82 15.04
CA THR A 105 3.55 0.66 13.87
C THR A 105 2.18 0.11 14.20
N ILE A 106 1.76 0.24 15.44
CA ILE A 106 0.42 -0.13 15.88
C ILE A 106 -0.46 1.11 15.84
N LEU A 107 -1.65 0.94 15.31
CA LEU A 107 -2.61 2.04 15.16
C LEU A 107 -3.96 1.59 15.69
N PRO A 108 -4.72 2.49 16.32
CA PRO A 108 -6.09 2.13 16.69
C PRO A 108 -6.92 1.94 15.42
N ILE A 109 -7.92 1.07 15.50
CA ILE A 109 -8.84 0.91 14.38
C ILE A 109 -9.69 2.16 14.29
N PRO A 110 -9.79 2.81 13.12
CA PRO A 110 -10.64 4.01 13.02
C PRO A 110 -12.09 3.68 13.35
N LYS A 111 -12.76 4.60 14.03
CA LYS A 111 -14.18 4.39 14.38
C LYS A 111 -14.99 4.19 13.11
N GLY A 112 -15.87 3.20 13.13
CA GLY A 112 -16.70 2.86 11.98
C GLY A 112 -16.13 1.80 11.07
N ILE A 113 -14.89 1.38 11.28
CA ILE A 113 -14.23 0.32 10.48
C ILE A 113 -14.25 -0.96 11.29
N SER A 114 -14.67 -2.08 10.65
CA SER A 114 -14.66 -3.38 11.31
C SER A 114 -13.24 -3.88 11.53
N ILE A 115 -13.10 -4.75 12.50
CA ILE A 115 -11.80 -5.36 12.74
C ILE A 115 -11.29 -6.17 11.55
N UNK A 116 -12.06 -6.69 10.84
CA UNK A 116 -11.74 -7.41 9.73
C UNK A 116 -11.19 -6.59 8.69
N ASP A 117 -11.91 -5.48 8.38
CA ASP A 117 -11.53 -4.60 7.28
C ASP A 117 -10.32 -3.73 7.59
N ALA A 118 -10.06 -3.45 8.85
CA ALA A 118 -8.97 -2.55 9.24
C ALA A 118 -7.60 -3.06 8.80
N CYS A 119 -7.46 -4.35 8.56
CA CYS A 119 -6.18 -4.90 8.11
C CYS A 119 -5.72 -4.35 6.76
N THR A 120 -6.62 -3.76 6.01
CA THR A 120 -6.29 -3.24 4.67
C THR A 120 -5.70 -1.84 4.70
N ILE A 121 -5.57 -1.25 5.88
CA ILE A 121 -5.14 0.14 5.99
C ILE A 121 -3.61 0.29 6.03
N PRO A 122 -2.86 -0.43 6.86
CA PRO A 122 -1.49 -0.01 7.16
C PRO A 122 -0.56 0.07 5.95
N GLU A 123 -0.50 -0.97 5.13
CA GLU A 123 0.52 -1.00 4.08
C GLU A 123 0.34 0.12 3.06
N THR A 124 -0.88 0.32 2.56
CA THR A 124 -1.08 1.33 1.53
C THR A 124 -1.10 2.73 2.12
N PHE A 125 -1.66 2.91 3.31
CA PHE A 125 -1.71 4.25 3.90
C PHE A 125 -0.33 4.75 4.33
N PHE A 126 0.50 3.87 4.91
CA PHE A 126 1.89 4.26 5.22
C PHE A 126 2.62 4.63 3.93
N THR A 127 2.51 3.81 2.89
CA THR A 127 3.22 4.02 1.63
C THR A 127 2.79 5.33 0.97
N VAL A 128 1.48 5.54 0.88
CA VAL A 128 0.97 6.74 0.22
C VAL A 128 1.37 7.99 1.00
N TRP A 129 1.20 7.95 2.33
CA TRP A 129 1.53 9.13 3.12
C TRP A 129 2.99 9.52 2.99
N THR A 130 3.90 8.56 3.19
CA THR A 130 5.31 8.92 3.17
C THR A 130 5.77 9.39 1.80
N ASN A 131 5.23 8.82 0.73
CA ASN A 131 5.63 9.24 -0.61
C ASN A 131 5.04 10.59 -1.00
N LEU A 132 3.74 10.75 -0.83
CA LEU A 132 3.08 11.97 -1.34
C LEU A 132 3.28 13.17 -0.42
N PHE A 133 3.30 12.97 0.88
CA PHE A 133 3.33 14.09 1.81
C PHE A 133 4.69 14.30 2.45
N ASP A 134 5.38 13.24 2.83
CA ASP A 134 6.73 13.40 3.40
C ASP A 134 7.76 13.71 2.32
N GLN A 135 7.80 12.92 1.24
CA GLN A 135 8.83 13.10 0.21
C GLN A 135 8.44 14.11 -0.84
N ALA A 136 7.23 14.04 -1.38
CA ALA A 136 6.84 14.94 -2.46
C ALA A 136 6.27 16.26 -1.99
N ASN A 137 5.91 16.36 -0.70
CA ASN A 137 5.35 17.59 -0.15
C ASN A 137 4.15 18.07 -0.97
N LEU A 138 3.27 17.15 -1.32
CA LEU A 138 2.08 17.44 -2.12
C LEU A 138 1.16 18.39 -1.36
N LYS A 139 0.63 19.39 -2.04
CA LYS A 139 -0.17 20.45 -1.40
C LYS A 139 -1.47 20.69 -2.15
N ARG A 140 -2.44 21.21 -1.41
CA ARG A 140 -3.66 21.72 -2.01
C ARG A 140 -3.29 22.75 -3.07
N GLY A 141 -4.00 22.74 -4.19
CA GLY A 141 -3.70 23.60 -5.33
C GLY A 141 -2.85 22.92 -6.38
N GLU A 142 -2.24 21.78 -6.04
CA GLU A 142 -1.46 21.00 -7.00
C GLU A 142 -2.31 19.87 -7.58
N THR A 143 -1.81 19.27 -8.66
CA THR A 143 -2.46 18.17 -9.33
C THR A 143 -1.59 16.91 -9.22
N LEU A 144 -2.18 15.83 -8.74
CA LEU A 144 -1.54 14.53 -8.60
C LEU A 144 -1.98 13.60 -9.72
N LEU A 145 -1.02 12.89 -10.31
CA LEU A 145 -1.32 11.78 -11.22
C LEU A 145 -0.96 10.47 -10.54
N VAL A 146 -1.89 9.52 -10.51
CA VAL A 146 -1.68 8.21 -9.93
C VAL A 146 -1.77 7.17 -11.03
N HIS A 147 -0.68 6.45 -11.29
CA HIS A 147 -0.72 5.31 -12.19
C HIS A 147 -1.20 4.08 -11.43
N GLY A 148 -1.90 3.20 -12.12
CA GLY A 148 -2.47 2.03 -11.47
C GLY A 148 -3.57 2.42 -10.49
N GLY A 149 -4.48 3.28 -10.93
CA GLY A 149 -5.46 3.89 -10.04
C GLY A 149 -6.44 2.95 -9.37
N ALA A 150 -6.61 1.73 -9.89
CA ALA A 150 -7.54 0.77 -9.28
C ALA A 150 -6.85 -0.22 -8.35
N SER A 151 -5.54 -0.11 -8.17
CA SER A 151 -4.82 -0.94 -7.21
C SER A 151 -5.10 -0.47 -5.77
N GLY A 152 -4.70 -1.27 -4.81
CA GLY A 152 -4.84 -0.86 -3.40
C GLY A 152 -4.12 0.44 -3.12
N ILE A 153 -2.87 0.57 -3.58
CA ILE A 153 -2.10 1.82 -3.44
C ILE A 153 -2.81 2.96 -4.17
N GLY A 154 -3.24 2.69 -5.41
CA GLY A 154 -3.85 3.74 -6.24
C GLY A 154 -5.12 4.28 -5.62
N LEU A 155 -6.01 3.40 -5.18
CA LEU A 155 -7.26 3.86 -4.56
C LEU A 155 -7.02 4.56 -3.23
N THR A 156 -6.02 4.14 -2.47
CA THR A 156 -5.66 4.84 -1.24
C THR A 156 -5.18 6.26 -1.57
N ALA A 157 -4.29 6.41 -2.57
CA ALA A 157 -3.79 7.72 -2.96
C ALA A 157 -4.92 8.63 -3.44
N ILE A 158 -5.80 8.09 -4.29
CA ILE A 158 -6.95 8.86 -4.78
C ILE A 158 -7.85 9.30 -3.62
N SER A 159 -8.15 8.36 -2.71
CA SER A 159 -9.06 8.65 -1.60
C SER A 159 -8.51 9.76 -0.70
N ILE A 160 -7.23 9.68 -0.38
CA ILE A 160 -6.62 10.72 0.48
C ILE A 160 -6.59 12.06 -0.27
N ALA A 161 -6.16 12.07 -1.52
CA ALA A 161 -6.05 13.32 -2.29
C ALA A 161 -7.42 14.00 -2.42
N VAL A 162 -8.44 13.24 -2.82
CA VAL A 162 -9.78 13.81 -2.99
C VAL A 162 -10.31 14.34 -1.67
N ALA A 163 -10.15 13.59 -0.58
CA ALA A 163 -10.62 14.02 0.74
C ALA A 163 -9.90 15.29 1.22
N MET A 164 -8.67 15.49 0.79
CA MET A 164 -7.89 16.68 1.16
C MET A 164 -8.02 17.80 0.13
N HIS A 165 -8.93 17.66 -0.84
CA HIS A 165 -9.20 18.67 -1.87
C HIS A 165 -8.00 18.94 -2.77
N ILE A 166 -7.23 17.88 -3.09
CA ILE A 166 -6.12 17.95 -4.05
C ILE A 166 -6.63 17.34 -5.36
N LYS A 167 -6.43 18.04 -6.47
CA LYS A 167 -6.86 17.54 -7.77
C LYS A 167 -6.10 16.25 -8.10
N CYS A 168 -6.84 15.26 -8.61
CA CYS A 168 -6.25 13.95 -8.87
C CYS A 168 -6.69 13.41 -10.22
N ILE A 169 -5.71 12.89 -10.97
CA ILE A 169 -5.92 12.20 -12.25
C ILE A 169 -5.38 10.78 -12.06
N ALA A 170 -6.02 9.79 -12.66
CA ALA A 170 -5.54 8.41 -12.53
C ALA A 170 -5.59 7.69 -13.86
N THR A 171 -4.67 6.72 -14.04
CA THR A 171 -4.70 5.81 -15.17
C THR A 171 -5.14 4.42 -14.72
N VAL A 172 -5.87 3.75 -15.59
CA VAL A 172 -6.33 2.37 -15.37
C VAL A 172 -6.23 1.58 -16.66
N GLY A 173 -6.35 0.25 -16.58
CA GLY A 173 -6.14 -0.63 -17.71
C GLY A 173 -7.37 -1.39 -18.21
N SER A 174 -8.57 -1.03 -17.78
CA SER A 174 -9.78 -1.70 -18.29
C SER A 174 -10.98 -0.79 -18.16
N ASP A 175 -12.04 -1.14 -18.91
CA ASP A 175 -13.31 -0.42 -18.83
C ASP A 175 -13.95 -0.56 -17.45
N GLU A 176 -13.85 -1.73 -16.83
CA GLU A 176 -14.43 -1.94 -15.51
C GLU A 176 -13.78 -1.04 -14.48
N LYS A 177 -12.46 -0.96 -14.51
CA LYS A 177 -11.70 -0.08 -13.60
C LYS A 177 -11.99 1.38 -13.88
N TYR A 178 -12.10 1.74 -15.16
CA TYR A 178 -12.44 3.10 -15.56
C TYR A 178 -13.79 3.51 -14.96
N LYS A 179 -14.80 2.66 -15.10
CA LYS A 179 -16.13 2.96 -14.57
C LYS A 179 -16.11 3.09 -13.05
N TYR A 180 -15.35 2.22 -12.37
CA TYR A 180 -15.29 2.29 -10.92
C TYR A 180 -14.71 3.62 -10.44
N LEU A 181 -13.65 4.09 -11.10
CA LEU A 181 -13.01 5.33 -10.69
C LEU A 181 -13.83 6.57 -11.03
N GLN A 182 -14.73 6.50 -12.01
CA GLN A 182 -15.52 7.64 -12.44
C GLN A 182 -16.32 8.29 -11.32
N GLY A 183 -16.73 7.53 -10.32
CA GLY A 183 -17.55 8.06 -9.23
C GLY A 183 -16.77 8.58 -8.03
N LEU A 184 -15.44 8.68 -8.11
CA LEU A 184 -14.63 8.92 -6.92
C LEU A 184 -14.14 10.36 -6.75
N GLY A 185 -14.55 11.27 -7.63
CA GLY A 185 -14.16 12.67 -7.48
C GLY A 185 -12.88 13.08 -8.17
N LEU A 186 -12.38 12.24 -9.08
CA LEU A 186 -11.19 12.56 -9.86
C LEU A 186 -11.48 13.62 -10.92
N GLU A 187 -10.46 14.42 -11.27
CA GLU A 187 -10.56 15.36 -12.40
C GLU A 187 -10.65 14.60 -13.73
N ARG A 188 -9.95 13.49 -13.85
CA ARG A 188 -9.92 12.71 -15.09
C ARG A 188 -9.49 11.29 -14.79
N VAL A 189 -10.14 10.31 -15.44
CA VAL A 189 -9.70 8.92 -15.46
C VAL A 189 -9.27 8.62 -16.88
N ILE A 190 -8.13 7.97 -17.05
CA ILE A 190 -7.59 7.65 -18.37
C ILE A 190 -7.41 6.14 -18.47
N ASN A 191 -8.07 5.52 -19.48
CA ASN A 191 -7.82 4.12 -19.77
C ASN A 191 -6.68 4.06 -20.77
N TYR A 192 -5.50 3.60 -20.32
CA TYR A 192 -4.28 3.63 -21.12
C TYR A 192 -4.31 2.65 -22.30
N ASN A 193 -5.28 1.75 -22.35
CA ASN A 193 -5.43 0.88 -23.51
C ASN A 193 -6.22 1.55 -24.64
N ILE A 194 -6.82 2.69 -24.36
CA ILE A 194 -7.61 3.45 -25.34
C ILE A 194 -6.91 4.76 -25.70
N ASP A 195 -6.36 5.45 -24.71
CA ASP A 195 -5.80 6.78 -24.88
C ASP A 195 -4.35 6.84 -24.39
N ASP A 196 -3.60 7.80 -24.96
CA ASP A 196 -2.24 8.08 -24.52
C ASP A 196 -2.31 9.11 -23.40
N PHE A 197 -1.91 8.73 -22.20
CA PHE A 197 -2.02 9.63 -21.06
C PHE A 197 -1.16 10.88 -21.19
N GLU A 198 0.00 10.75 -21.87
CA GLU A 198 0.87 11.90 -22.08
C GLU A 198 0.16 12.97 -22.89
N MET A 199 -0.51 12.58 -23.97
CA MET A 199 -1.23 13.52 -24.81
C MET A 199 -2.41 14.15 -24.08
N ILE A 200 -3.17 13.34 -23.35
CA ILE A 200 -4.32 13.87 -22.61
C ILE A 200 -3.88 14.90 -21.58
N ILE A 201 -2.84 14.57 -20.81
CA ILE A 201 -2.41 15.50 -19.76
C ILE A 201 -1.85 16.78 -20.33
N LYS A 202 -1.04 16.69 -21.39
CA LYS A 202 -0.52 17.90 -22.04
C LYS A 202 -1.63 18.79 -22.60
N ASN A 203 -2.63 18.15 -23.23
CA ASN A 203 -3.66 18.92 -23.93
C ASN A 203 -4.72 19.48 -22.98
N GLU A 204 -5.12 18.68 -21.97
CA GLU A 204 -6.24 19.08 -21.10
C GLU A 204 -5.80 19.79 -19.82
N PHE A 205 -4.57 19.55 -19.35
CA PHE A 205 -4.13 20.04 -18.03
C PHE A 205 -2.83 20.85 -18.07
N LYS A 206 -2.10 20.84 -19.18
CA LYS A 206 -0.78 21.46 -19.30
C LYS A 206 0.28 20.82 -18.41
N GLY A 207 -0.05 19.74 -17.72
CA GLY A 207 0.89 19.02 -16.89
C GLY A 207 0.32 18.68 -15.52
N VAL A 208 1.13 17.97 -14.73
CA VAL A 208 0.79 17.62 -13.34
C VAL A 208 1.98 17.92 -12.44
N ASP A 209 1.72 18.08 -11.15
CA ASP A 209 2.77 18.51 -10.21
C ASP A 209 3.47 17.34 -9.54
N VAL A 210 2.75 16.28 -9.26
CA VAL A 210 3.30 15.08 -8.58
C VAL A 210 2.76 13.85 -9.28
N ILE A 211 3.64 12.86 -9.47
CA ILE A 211 3.24 11.58 -10.05
C ILE A 211 3.65 10.46 -9.10
N LEU A 212 2.69 9.61 -8.77
CA LEU A 212 2.95 8.37 -8.03
C LEU A 212 2.97 7.23 -9.04
N ASP A 213 4.12 6.59 -9.21
CA ASP A 213 4.30 5.59 -10.25
C ASP A 213 4.77 4.26 -9.69
N MET A 214 4.10 3.20 -10.11
CA MET A 214 4.48 1.83 -9.80
C MET A 214 4.83 1.03 -11.05
N VAL A 215 4.84 1.68 -12.21
CA VAL A 215 4.96 1.00 -13.50
C VAL A 215 6.40 0.99 -14.01
N GLY A 216 7.05 2.14 -14.00
CA GLY A 216 8.40 2.24 -14.55
C GLY A 216 8.42 2.06 -16.05
N GLY A 217 9.48 1.41 -16.55
CA GLY A 217 9.61 1.15 -17.97
C GLY A 217 9.49 2.43 -18.80
N ASP A 218 8.78 2.34 -19.91
CA ASP A 218 8.61 3.49 -20.80
C ASP A 218 7.72 4.59 -20.23
N TYR A 219 7.06 4.36 -19.10
CA TYR A 219 6.33 5.41 -18.42
C TYR A 219 7.27 6.51 -17.90
N PHE A 220 8.53 6.17 -17.62
CA PHE A 220 9.43 7.16 -17.03
C PHE A 220 9.59 8.39 -17.93
N GLN A 221 9.84 8.17 -19.22
CA GLN A 221 10.00 9.30 -20.15
C GLN A 221 8.71 10.12 -20.22
N LYS A 222 7.58 9.44 -20.35
CA LYS A 222 6.30 10.16 -20.40
C LYS A 222 6.06 10.95 -19.11
N ASN A 223 6.39 10.36 -17.97
CA ASN A 223 6.19 11.02 -16.68
C ASN A 223 7.01 12.32 -16.59
N ILE A 224 8.31 12.29 -16.94
CA ILE A 224 9.09 13.51 -16.83
C ILE A 224 8.69 14.54 -17.88
N ASN A 225 8.13 14.09 -19.00
CA ASN A 225 7.63 15.02 -20.03
C ASN A 225 6.39 15.78 -19.55
N ILE A 226 5.54 15.19 -18.73
CA ILE A 226 4.27 15.81 -18.33
C ILE A 226 4.31 16.49 -16.97
N LEU A 227 5.40 16.36 -16.23
CA LEU A 227 5.54 17.10 -14.98
C LEU A 227 5.71 18.58 -15.25
N THR A 228 5.09 19.40 -14.41
CA THR A 228 5.27 20.84 -14.47
C THR A 228 6.58 21.24 -13.82
N ARG A 229 6.92 22.51 -13.89
CA ARG A 229 8.13 23.05 -13.27
C ARG A 229 8.13 22.72 -11.76
N LEU A 230 9.27 22.26 -11.27
CA LEU A 230 9.44 21.80 -9.87
C LEU A 230 8.62 20.57 -9.54
N GLY A 231 8.17 19.85 -10.56
CA GLY A 231 7.40 18.63 -10.37
C GLY A 231 8.20 17.52 -9.72
N ARG A 232 7.47 16.56 -9.16
CA ARG A 232 8.09 15.44 -8.43
C ARG A 232 7.53 14.11 -8.93
N LEU A 233 8.43 13.17 -9.17
CA LEU A 233 8.06 11.80 -9.56
C LEU A 233 8.49 10.86 -8.44
N LEU A 234 7.54 10.10 -7.91
CA LEU A 234 7.80 9.13 -6.85
C LEU A 234 7.62 7.72 -7.43
N ASN A 235 8.71 6.96 -7.49
CA ASN A 235 8.67 5.57 -7.94
C ASN A 235 8.60 4.65 -6.74
N ILE A 236 7.56 3.81 -6.70
CA ILE A 236 7.39 2.86 -5.60
C ILE A 236 7.48 1.40 -6.08
N ALA A 237 7.48 1.16 -7.37
CA ALA A 237 7.70 -0.16 -7.97
C ALA A 237 8.02 0.03 -9.44
N TYR A 238 8.48 -1.01 -10.08
CA TYR A 238 8.82 -0.98 -11.50
C TYR A 238 8.22 -2.22 -12.18
N LEU A 239 6.90 -2.27 -12.27
CA LEU A 239 6.23 -3.45 -12.82
C LEU A 239 6.60 -3.73 -14.27
N LYS A 240 6.92 -2.70 -15.05
CA LYS A 240 7.38 -2.85 -16.43
C LYS A 240 8.88 -2.70 -16.59
N GLY A 241 9.62 -2.78 -15.50
CA GLY A 241 11.07 -2.79 -15.55
C GLY A 241 11.70 -1.51 -15.05
N SER A 242 12.93 -1.66 -14.55
CA SER A 242 13.69 -0.58 -13.95
C SER A 242 14.83 -0.07 -14.81
N LYS A 243 15.06 -0.70 -15.95
CA LYS A 243 16.14 -0.28 -16.86
C LYS A 243 15.51 0.38 -18.08
N VAL A 244 15.85 1.65 -18.29
CA VAL A 244 15.21 2.42 -19.36
C VAL A 244 16.25 3.28 -20.05
N GLU A 245 15.97 3.57 -21.33
CA GLU A 245 16.71 4.57 -22.09
C GLU A 245 15.87 5.83 -22.10
N VAL A 246 16.44 6.96 -21.72
CA VAL A 246 15.65 8.16 -21.47
C VAL A 246 16.40 9.41 -21.86
N ASN A 247 15.66 10.40 -22.37
CA ASN A 247 16.16 11.75 -22.57
C ASN A 247 15.93 12.53 -21.27
N LEU A 248 17.02 12.86 -20.59
CA LEU A 248 16.95 13.48 -19.26
C LEU A 248 16.69 15.00 -19.30
N LEU A 249 16.71 15.60 -20.48
CA LEU A 249 16.63 17.06 -20.59
C LEU A 249 15.47 17.67 -19.82
N PRO A 250 14.26 17.10 -19.79
CA PRO A 250 13.17 17.71 -19.03
C PRO A 250 13.48 17.86 -17.54
N ILE A 251 14.30 16.98 -16.96
CA ILE A 251 14.63 17.06 -15.54
C ILE A 251 15.36 18.38 -15.26
N MET A 252 16.33 18.73 -16.09
CA MET A 252 17.09 19.96 -15.93
C MET A 252 16.24 21.19 -16.22
N LEU A 253 15.50 21.17 -17.32
CA LEU A 253 14.75 22.35 -17.77
C LEU A 253 13.65 22.73 -16.80
N LYS A 254 13.03 21.76 -16.14
CA LYS A 254 11.90 22.02 -15.24
C LYS A 254 12.28 21.86 -13.77
N ARG A 255 13.54 21.61 -13.46
CA ARG A 255 14.03 21.46 -12.10
C ARG A 255 13.21 20.39 -11.34
N LEU A 256 13.11 19.22 -11.97
CA LEU A 256 12.31 18.12 -11.40
C LEU A 256 13.05 17.41 -10.28
N THR A 257 12.28 16.80 -9.40
CA THR A 257 12.80 15.87 -8.39
C THR A 257 12.31 14.48 -8.74
N ILE A 258 13.24 13.56 -8.89
CA ILE A 258 12.94 12.15 -9.13
C ILE A 258 13.38 11.39 -7.89
N SER A 259 12.47 10.65 -7.31
CA SER A 259 12.73 9.98 -6.05
C SER A 259 12.01 8.65 -6.02
N GLY A 260 12.40 7.80 -5.10
CA GLY A 260 11.73 6.53 -4.88
C GLY A 260 11.87 6.15 -3.43
N SER A 261 11.16 5.12 -3.04
CA SER A 261 11.27 4.66 -1.67
C SER A 261 10.77 3.23 -1.53
N THR A 262 11.26 2.59 -0.49
CA THR A 262 10.68 1.36 0.03
C THR A 262 10.27 1.64 1.47
N LEU A 263 9.33 0.85 1.97
CA LEU A 263 8.81 1.06 3.31
C LEU A 263 9.35 0.01 4.28
N ARG A 264 9.40 -1.24 3.83
CA ARG A 264 9.59 -2.39 4.71
C ARG A 264 10.85 -2.30 5.56
N ILE A 265 11.96 -1.83 4.98
CA ILE A 265 13.26 -1.81 5.66
C ILE A 265 13.51 -0.56 6.49
N ARG A 266 12.59 0.40 6.48
CA ARG A 266 12.79 1.63 7.27
C ARG A 266 12.79 1.32 8.76
N SER A 267 13.45 2.18 9.52
CA SER A 267 13.57 2.02 10.97
C SER A 267 12.20 2.18 11.65
N ASN A 268 12.11 1.66 12.86
CA ASN A 268 10.91 1.84 13.67
C ASN A 268 10.62 3.32 13.95
N ASP A 269 11.67 4.14 14.15
CA ASP A 269 11.49 5.57 14.37
C ASP A 269 10.88 6.26 13.15
N GLU A 270 11.36 5.93 11.96
CA GLU A 270 10.78 6.50 10.73
C GLU A 270 9.34 6.08 10.57
N LYS A 271 9.03 4.80 10.81
CA LYS A 271 7.66 4.31 10.69
C LYS A 271 6.73 4.93 11.72
N LYS A 272 7.24 5.20 12.92
CA LYS A 272 6.43 5.86 13.96
C LYS A 272 6.00 7.25 13.54
N ILE A 273 6.89 8.00 12.90
CA ILE A 273 6.54 9.33 12.42
C ILE A 273 5.39 9.23 11.40
N ILE A 274 5.46 8.26 10.49
CA ILE A 274 4.38 8.06 9.52
C ILE A 274 3.09 7.70 10.25
N ALA A 275 3.14 6.78 11.20
CA ALA A 275 1.95 6.35 11.96
C ALA A 275 1.30 7.53 12.68
N ASP A 276 2.12 8.36 13.33
CA ASP A 276 1.60 9.52 14.06
C ASP A 276 0.92 10.51 13.10
N ASN A 277 1.50 10.73 11.93
CA ASN A 277 0.90 11.62 10.93
C ASN A 277 -0.40 11.05 10.36
N LEU A 278 -0.46 9.74 10.16
CA LEU A 278 -1.72 9.11 9.71
C LEU A 278 -2.82 9.30 10.74
N LYS A 279 -2.51 9.08 12.02
CA LYS A 279 -3.50 9.28 13.08
C LYS A 279 -3.98 10.74 13.13
N LYS A 280 -3.07 11.67 12.94
CA LYS A 280 -3.40 13.09 13.03
C LYS A 280 -4.20 13.59 11.83
N HIS A 281 -3.80 13.21 10.61
CA HIS A 281 -4.32 13.82 9.39
C HIS A 281 -5.29 12.95 8.62
N VAL A 282 -5.20 11.63 8.72
CA VAL A 282 -5.97 10.72 7.86
C VAL A 282 -7.08 10.01 8.64
N TRP A 283 -6.81 9.56 9.87
CA TRP A 283 -7.82 8.88 10.69
C TRP A 283 -9.11 9.71 10.81
N PRO A 284 -9.03 11.04 11.07
CA PRO A 284 -10.27 11.80 11.11
C PRO A 284 -11.06 11.76 9.81
N LEU A 285 -10.39 11.66 8.67
CA LEU A 285 -11.08 11.59 7.37
C LEU A 285 -11.75 10.24 7.15
N ILE A 286 -11.15 9.17 7.68
CA ILE A 286 -11.79 7.85 7.64
C ILE A 286 -13.03 7.85 8.55
N GLU A 287 -12.88 8.39 9.74
CA GLU A 287 -13.96 8.37 10.73
C GLU A 287 -15.14 9.25 10.32
N SER A 288 -14.87 10.32 9.58
CA SER A 288 -15.94 11.19 9.05
C SER A 288 -16.55 10.65 7.78
N LYS A 289 -16.04 9.52 7.25
CA LYS A 289 -16.48 8.88 6.02
C LYS A 289 -16.13 9.67 4.75
N ASN A 290 -15.24 10.65 4.85
CA ASN A 290 -14.69 11.31 3.67
C ASN A 290 -13.71 10.39 2.92
N ILE A 291 -13.10 9.44 3.63
CA ILE A 291 -12.31 8.37 3.01
C ILE A 291 -13.04 7.06 3.30
N LYS A 292 -13.32 6.30 2.24
CA LYS A 292 -13.88 4.96 2.35
C LYS A 292 -12.81 3.94 1.97
N LEU A 293 -12.82 2.78 2.61
CA LEU A 293 -11.91 1.70 2.24
C LEU A 293 -12.45 1.00 1.00
N HIS A 294 -11.55 0.68 0.07
CA HIS A 294 -11.92 -0.01 -1.17
C HIS A 294 -11.46 -1.46 -1.07
N ILE A 295 -12.34 -2.33 -0.64
CA ILE A 295 -12.05 -3.75 -0.44
C ILE A 295 -12.85 -4.54 -1.47
N ASP A 296 -12.13 -5.24 -2.35
CA ASP A 296 -12.74 -6.00 -3.42
C ASP A 296 -13.29 -7.34 -2.93
N GLN A 297 -12.43 -8.12 -2.26
CA GLN A 297 -12.79 -9.48 -1.83
C GLN A 297 -12.21 -9.75 -0.45
N ARG A 298 -12.98 -10.50 0.32
CA ARG A 298 -12.57 -10.99 1.63
C ARG A 298 -12.53 -12.51 1.56
N PHE A 299 -11.34 -13.10 1.66
CA PHE A 299 -11.17 -14.54 1.55
C PHE A 299 -10.95 -15.14 2.92
N ASP A 300 -11.47 -16.37 3.14
CA ASP A 300 -10.99 -17.17 4.26
C ASP A 300 -9.52 -17.49 4.05
N PHE A 301 -8.74 -17.57 5.13
CA PHE A 301 -7.29 -17.78 4.98
C PHE A 301 -6.97 -19.11 4.28
N SER A 302 -7.86 -20.10 4.41
CA SER A 302 -7.67 -21.39 3.73
C SER A 302 -7.75 -21.24 2.21
N ASN A 303 -8.27 -20.13 1.69
CA ASN A 303 -8.37 -19.84 0.27
C ASN A 303 -7.26 -18.90 -0.22
N VAL A 304 -6.13 -18.86 0.47
CA VAL A 304 -5.04 -17.96 0.12
C VAL A 304 -4.53 -18.18 -1.30
N GLN A 305 -4.54 -19.41 -1.80
CA GLN A 305 -4.11 -19.68 -3.16
C GLN A 305 -5.00 -18.97 -4.17
N LYS A 306 -6.32 -19.03 -3.96
CA LYS A 306 -7.28 -18.33 -4.83
C LYS A 306 -7.11 -16.82 -4.75
N ALA A 307 -6.84 -16.30 -3.54
CA ALA A 307 -6.66 -14.87 -3.36
C ALA A 307 -5.44 -14.37 -4.11
N HIS A 308 -4.31 -15.08 -4.01
CA HIS A 308 -3.11 -14.71 -4.73
C HIS A 308 -3.31 -14.79 -6.24
N GLN A 309 -4.01 -15.83 -6.70
CA GLN A 309 -4.29 -15.98 -8.13
C GLN A 309 -5.15 -14.80 -8.64
N TYR A 310 -6.14 -14.40 -7.84
CA TYR A 310 -7.01 -13.28 -8.20
C TYR A 310 -6.20 -11.99 -8.39
N MET A 311 -5.28 -11.72 -7.46
CA MET A 311 -4.43 -10.54 -7.58
C MET A 311 -3.49 -10.65 -8.79
N GLU A 312 -2.90 -11.83 -9.01
CA GLU A 312 -2.00 -12.01 -10.15
C GLU A 312 -2.70 -11.86 -11.49
N ASN A 313 -3.99 -12.16 -11.53
CA ASN A 313 -4.78 -11.95 -12.75
C ASN A 313 -5.18 -10.50 -12.96
N ASN A 314 -4.77 -9.61 -12.05
CA ASN A 314 -5.06 -8.17 -12.11
C ASN A 314 -6.56 -7.86 -12.13
N LYS A 315 -7.36 -8.72 -11.53
CA LYS A 315 -8.81 -8.54 -11.49
C LYS A 315 -9.28 -7.63 -10.37
N ASN A 316 -8.46 -7.47 -9.33
CA ASN A 316 -8.91 -6.73 -8.15
C ASN A 316 -9.03 -5.24 -8.42
N ILE A 317 -10.07 -4.67 -7.84
CA ILE A 317 -10.25 -3.22 -7.74
C ILE A 317 -10.17 -2.92 -6.25
N GLY A 318 -9.00 -2.45 -5.81
CA GLY A 318 -8.76 -2.24 -4.39
C GLY A 318 -8.16 -3.44 -3.71
N LYS A 319 -8.37 -3.51 -2.40
CA LYS A 319 -7.67 -4.45 -1.53
C LYS A 319 -8.34 -5.81 -1.45
N LEU A 320 -7.53 -6.79 -1.15
CA LEU A 320 -7.95 -8.15 -0.81
C LEU A 320 -7.49 -8.44 0.61
N LEU A 321 -8.23 -9.27 1.33
CA LEU A 321 -7.82 -9.66 2.67
C LEU A 321 -8.10 -11.13 2.94
N LEU A 322 -7.39 -11.65 3.95
CA LEU A 322 -7.55 -13.02 4.45
C LEU A 322 -8.11 -12.93 5.87
N LYS A 323 -9.20 -13.66 6.13
CA LYS A 323 -9.79 -13.75 7.48
C LYS A 323 -9.27 -14.99 8.16
N PHE A 324 -8.83 -14.87 9.39
CA PHE A 324 -8.34 -15.99 10.20
C PHE A 324 -9.38 -16.45 11.22
#